data_17bd70d634c2448079d52a24e1c8e156
#
_entry.id   17bd70d634c2448079d52a24e1c8e156
#
_cell.length_a   1.000
_cell.length_b   1.000
_cell.length_c   1.000
_cell.angle_alpha   90.00
_cell.angle_beta   90.00
_cell.angle_gamma   90.00
#
_symmetry.space_group_name_H-M   'P 1'
#
loop_
_entity.id
_entity.type
_entity.pdbx_description
1 polymer ?
#
loop_
_entity_poly.entity_id
_entity_poly.type
_entity_poly.pdbx_seq_one_letter_code
_entity_poly.pdbx_strand_id
1 'polypeptide(L)'
;MANAQQEDFVRRRITELRLSKNISEHKMSLDLDKSGSYIRGITSGAALPSLKELFKIIAYLDMTPAEFFAPLDDEDTTYRNCVKNYGL
;
A
#
# COMPACT_ATOMS: atom_id res chain seq x y z
N MET A 1 -17.22 -2.17 7.75
CA MET A 1 -15.85 -2.40 8.19
C MET A 1 -14.91 -1.50 7.42
N ALA A 2 -13.80 -1.20 8.00
CA ALA A 2 -12.88 -0.21 7.45
C ALA A 2 -11.92 -0.75 6.38
N ASN A 3 -12.01 -2.03 6.05
CA ASN A 3 -10.97 -2.71 5.26
C ASN A 3 -10.81 -2.18 3.84
N ALA A 4 -11.93 -1.83 3.19
CA ALA A 4 -11.84 -1.35 1.80
C ALA A 4 -11.07 -0.02 1.73
N GLN A 5 -11.29 0.86 2.70
CA GLN A 5 -10.58 2.13 2.74
C GLN A 5 -9.08 1.93 2.95
N GLN A 6 -8.71 1.01 3.82
CA GLN A 6 -7.31 0.72 4.12
C GLN A 6 -6.62 0.06 2.94
N GLU A 7 -7.31 -0.86 2.26
CA GLU A 7 -6.77 -1.51 1.07
C GLU A 7 -6.58 -0.50 -0.05
N ASP A 8 -7.55 0.39 -0.25
CA ASP A 8 -7.44 1.44 -1.26
C ASP A 8 -6.30 2.40 -0.93
N PHE A 9 -6.07 2.68 0.35
CA PHE A 9 -4.93 3.49 0.77
C PHE A 9 -3.62 2.85 0.29
N VAL A 10 -3.45 1.55 0.50
CA VAL A 10 -2.22 0.85 0.08
C VAL A 10 -2.02 1.01 -1.42
N ARG A 11 -3.07 0.82 -2.22
CA ARG A 11 -2.98 0.95 -3.67
C ARG A 11 -2.58 2.36 -4.10
N ARG A 12 -3.23 3.37 -3.53
CA ARG A 12 -2.92 4.77 -3.84
C ARG A 12 -1.52 5.15 -3.40
N ARG A 13 -1.12 4.69 -2.21
CA ARG A 13 0.19 5.01 -1.66
C ARG A 13 1.31 4.46 -2.54
N ILE A 14 1.15 3.21 -2.97
CA ILE A 14 2.12 2.60 -3.90
C ILE A 14 2.23 3.45 -5.16
N THR A 15 1.11 3.85 -5.72
CA THR A 15 1.08 4.65 -6.95
C THR A 15 1.75 6.00 -6.75
N GLU A 16 1.42 6.71 -5.66
CA GLU A 16 2.01 8.02 -5.37
C GLU A 16 3.53 7.95 -5.25
N LEU A 17 4.00 6.99 -4.46
CA LEU A 17 5.43 6.88 -4.21
C LEU A 17 6.19 6.41 -5.45
N ARG A 18 5.60 5.50 -6.21
CA ARG A 18 6.17 5.03 -7.47
C ARG A 18 6.32 6.18 -8.46
N LEU A 19 5.25 6.96 -8.62
CA LEU A 19 5.27 8.10 -9.55
C LEU A 19 6.29 9.15 -9.11
N SER A 20 6.42 9.38 -7.82
CA SER A 20 7.40 10.35 -7.33
C SER A 20 8.83 9.94 -7.66
N LYS A 21 9.07 8.65 -7.91
CA LYS A 21 10.39 8.13 -8.28
C LYS A 21 10.53 7.88 -9.77
N ASN A 22 9.49 8.19 -10.56
CA ASN A 22 9.50 7.96 -12.01
C ASN A 22 9.73 6.49 -12.38
N ILE A 23 9.13 5.58 -11.63
CA ILE A 23 9.29 4.16 -11.87
C ILE A 23 7.97 3.61 -12.42
N SER A 24 8.04 2.86 -13.55
CA SER A 24 6.84 2.25 -14.11
C SER A 24 6.39 1.05 -13.26
N GLU A 25 5.11 0.69 -13.40
CA GLU A 25 4.58 -0.52 -12.74
C GLU A 25 5.32 -1.76 -13.20
N HIS A 26 5.62 -1.83 -14.48
CA HIS A 26 6.32 -2.97 -15.06
C HIS A 26 7.73 -3.12 -14.46
N LYS A 27 8.48 -2.01 -14.45
CA LYS A 27 9.84 -2.02 -13.90
C LYS A 27 9.84 -2.42 -12.43
N MET A 28 8.94 -1.84 -11.64
CA MET A 28 8.84 -2.14 -10.22
C MET A 28 8.54 -3.62 -10.01
N SER A 29 7.62 -4.18 -10.81
CA SER A 29 7.27 -5.59 -10.73
C SER A 29 8.49 -6.48 -10.96
N LEU A 30 9.26 -6.20 -12.00
CA LEU A 30 10.45 -6.99 -12.31
C LEU A 30 11.53 -6.83 -11.26
N ASP A 31 11.71 -5.62 -10.74
CA ASP A 31 12.70 -5.37 -9.68
C ASP A 31 12.37 -6.16 -8.40
N LEU A 32 11.10 -6.46 -8.19
CA LEU A 32 10.64 -7.26 -7.04
C LEU A 32 10.64 -8.76 -7.33
N ASP A 33 11.22 -9.18 -8.45
CA ASP A 33 11.26 -10.58 -8.90
C ASP A 33 9.87 -11.16 -9.13
N LYS A 34 8.96 -10.33 -9.63
CA LYS A 34 7.58 -10.74 -9.93
C LYS A 34 7.33 -10.67 -11.45
N SER A 35 6.18 -11.18 -11.88
CA SER A 35 5.76 -11.01 -13.26
C SER A 35 5.58 -9.51 -13.55
N GLY A 36 5.66 -9.14 -14.83
CA GLY A 36 5.57 -7.73 -15.22
C GLY A 36 4.25 -7.06 -14.89
N SER A 37 3.20 -7.83 -14.62
CA SER A 37 1.87 -7.29 -14.29
C SER A 37 1.55 -7.30 -12.79
N TYR A 38 2.52 -7.66 -11.94
CA TYR A 38 2.27 -7.82 -10.51
C TYR A 38 1.74 -6.54 -9.86
N ILE A 39 2.43 -5.42 -10.05
CA ILE A 39 2.01 -4.15 -9.44
C ILE A 39 0.67 -3.69 -10.03
N ARG A 40 0.46 -3.85 -11.34
CA ARG A 40 -0.81 -3.50 -11.95
C ARG A 40 -1.95 -4.32 -11.34
N GLY A 41 -1.72 -5.58 -11.00
CA GLY A 41 -2.72 -6.40 -10.32
C GLY A 41 -3.13 -5.81 -8.98
N ILE A 42 -2.19 -5.22 -8.25
CA ILE A 42 -2.48 -4.55 -6.99
C ILE A 42 -3.20 -3.23 -7.22
N THR A 43 -2.67 -2.37 -8.07
CA THR A 43 -3.21 -1.01 -8.23
C THR A 43 -4.57 -1.01 -8.92
N SER A 44 -4.87 -2.02 -9.73
CA SER A 44 -6.18 -2.15 -10.39
C SER A 44 -7.27 -2.66 -9.47
N GLY A 45 -6.92 -3.15 -8.29
CA GLY A 45 -7.89 -3.70 -7.35
C GLY A 45 -8.08 -5.21 -7.45
N ALA A 46 -7.37 -5.87 -8.36
CA ALA A 46 -7.55 -7.32 -8.57
C ALA A 46 -6.92 -8.15 -7.45
N ALA A 47 -5.87 -7.64 -6.80
CA ALA A 47 -5.12 -8.39 -5.80
C ALA A 47 -4.58 -7.46 -4.73
N LEU A 48 -4.14 -8.05 -3.62
CA LEU A 48 -3.40 -7.36 -2.58
C LEU A 48 -2.08 -8.11 -2.38
N PRO A 49 -1.02 -7.40 -1.97
CA PRO A 49 0.22 -8.09 -1.64
C PRO A 49 0.04 -8.85 -0.32
N SER A 50 0.77 -9.95 -0.16
CA SER A 50 0.90 -10.56 1.15
C SER A 50 1.64 -9.59 2.07
N LEU A 51 1.58 -9.83 3.38
CA LEU A 51 2.29 -8.98 4.32
C LEU A 51 3.79 -8.96 4.01
N LYS A 52 4.36 -10.12 3.72
CA LYS A 52 5.77 -10.23 3.36
C LYS A 52 6.10 -9.39 2.12
N GLU A 53 5.26 -9.48 1.11
CA GLU A 53 5.45 -8.72 -0.12
C GLU A 53 5.29 -7.23 0.13
N LEU A 54 4.33 -6.85 0.97
CA LEU A 54 4.11 -5.44 1.28
C LEU A 54 5.35 -4.82 1.92
N PHE A 55 5.99 -5.50 2.85
CA PHE A 55 7.22 -4.98 3.44
C PHE A 55 8.33 -4.81 2.41
N LYS A 56 8.42 -5.71 1.44
CA LYS A 56 9.39 -5.56 0.35
C LYS A 56 9.07 -4.37 -0.53
N ILE A 57 7.79 -4.15 -0.81
CA ILE A 57 7.34 -3.00 -1.60
C ILE A 57 7.71 -1.71 -0.87
N ILE A 58 7.42 -1.62 0.41
CA ILE A 58 7.72 -0.44 1.21
C ILE A 58 9.22 -0.14 1.20
N ALA A 59 10.04 -1.15 1.40
CA ALA A 59 11.50 -0.99 1.37
C ALA A 59 11.98 -0.57 -0.02
N TYR A 60 11.42 -1.13 -1.07
CA TYR A 60 11.75 -0.77 -2.45
C TYR A 60 11.49 0.73 -2.70
N LEU A 61 10.47 1.27 -2.07
CA LEU A 61 10.09 2.67 -2.23
C LEU A 61 10.87 3.60 -1.27
N ASP A 62 11.89 3.08 -0.59
CA ASP A 62 12.73 3.84 0.34
C ASP A 62 11.95 4.42 1.51
N MET A 63 10.96 3.69 2.00
CA MET A 63 10.14 4.12 3.12
C MET A 63 10.28 3.16 4.28
N THR A 64 10.09 3.66 5.50
CA THR A 64 9.81 2.77 6.63
C THR A 64 8.32 2.46 6.63
N PRO A 65 7.89 1.37 7.29
CA PRO A 65 6.45 1.11 7.43
C PRO A 65 5.69 2.29 8.05
N ALA A 66 6.28 2.93 9.06
CA ALA A 66 5.63 4.09 9.70
C ALA A 66 5.44 5.23 8.70
N GLU A 67 6.45 5.53 7.90
CA GLU A 67 6.36 6.58 6.88
C GLU A 67 5.34 6.23 5.82
N PHE A 68 5.32 4.97 5.40
CA PHE A 68 4.39 4.53 4.36
C PHE A 68 2.94 4.73 4.80
N PHE A 69 2.62 4.37 6.05
CA PHE A 69 1.26 4.41 6.55
C PHE A 69 0.88 5.71 7.27
N ALA A 70 1.83 6.64 7.44
CA ALA A 70 1.55 7.86 8.19
C ALA A 70 0.31 8.62 7.71
N PRO A 71 0.10 8.83 6.39
CA PRO A 71 -1.09 9.57 5.97
C PRO A 71 -2.41 8.84 6.25
N LEU A 72 -2.38 7.54 6.46
CA LEU A 72 -3.60 6.78 6.73
C LEU A 72 -4.24 7.20 8.04
N ASP A 73 -3.44 7.53 9.05
CA ASP A 73 -3.95 7.99 10.34
C ASP A 73 -4.83 9.23 10.19
N ASP A 74 -4.52 10.10 9.24
CA ASP A 74 -5.28 11.33 9.04
C ASP A 74 -6.58 11.09 8.29
N GLU A 75 -6.64 10.08 7.43
CA GLU A 75 -7.82 9.87 6.60
C GLU A 75 -8.73 8.73 7.10
N ASP A 76 -8.26 7.87 7.98
CA ASP A 76 -9.06 6.71 8.44
C ASP A 76 -9.74 6.96 9.79
N THR A 77 -10.67 7.91 9.81
CA THR A 77 -11.44 8.24 11.00
C THR A 77 -12.33 7.07 11.42
N THR A 78 -12.88 6.35 10.45
CA THR A 78 -13.75 5.20 10.72
C THR A 78 -13.01 4.11 11.48
N TYR A 79 -11.78 3.84 11.07
CA TYR A 79 -10.96 2.84 11.75
C TYR A 79 -10.72 3.24 13.21
N ARG A 80 -10.36 4.51 13.45
CA ARG A 80 -10.11 5.00 14.80
C ARG A 80 -11.35 4.87 15.68
N ASN A 81 -12.51 5.19 15.13
CA ASN A 81 -13.75 5.08 15.87
C ASN A 81 -14.07 3.64 16.21
N CYS A 82 -13.80 2.71 15.31
CA CYS A 82 -13.97 1.28 15.57
C CYS A 82 -13.11 0.83 16.75
N VAL A 83 -11.84 1.22 16.75
CA VAL A 83 -10.91 0.86 17.82
C VAL A 83 -11.40 1.41 19.16
N LYS A 84 -11.85 2.66 19.18
CA LYS A 84 -12.39 3.27 20.37
C LYS A 84 -13.61 2.52 20.91
N ASN A 85 -14.49 2.11 20.01
CA ASN A 85 -15.72 1.42 20.39
C ASN A 85 -15.45 0.05 21.02
N TYR A 86 -14.33 -0.55 20.72
CA TYR A 86 -13.94 -1.82 21.32
C TYR A 86 -13.13 -1.63 22.60
N GLY A 87 -12.91 -0.39 23.05
CA GLY A 87 -12.19 -0.12 24.26
C GLY A 87 -10.69 -0.32 24.15
N LEU A 88 -10.18 -0.31 22.97
CA LEU A 88 -8.72 -0.44 22.74
C LEU A 88 -8.03 0.93 22.76
#